data_d6a00165e165458a46a764085f292c90
#
_entry.id   d6a00165e165458a46a764085f292c90
#
_cell.length_a   1.000
_cell.length_b   1.000
_cell.length_c   1.000
_cell.angle_alpha   90.00
_cell.angle_beta   90.00
_cell.angle_gamma   90.00
#
_symmetry.space_group_name_H-M   'P 1'
#
loop_
_entity.id
_entity.type
_entity.pdbx_description
1 polymer ?
#
loop_
_entity_poly.entity_id
_entity_poly.type
_entity_poly.pdbx_seq_one_letter_code
_entity_poly.pdbx_strand_id
1 'polypeptide(L)'
;MVLDYQLNATRAADCGRLRFGRFFYLFYMKKRKDWFKPKKYPHIGLPIESKDRHKVECYVRNPKKIAHHSFLPLIRREQVSHRYREQDGITKRTTKRRPISYAAHLDAQIYSYYGQILEKRYEDYLKVHSYGECVIAYRSLARENDKGNKCNIDLAKDAFEHIRRVGSVTEQVVIIADIKSFFDTLNHKLLKIAWKEVSGFDSMPEDEYAVFKHVTRFAFVNAQDLFNAYRTRILCQQKTKVSERTLASMKYFRDKNAIAFCDKESIADIRKCGMIHKNESSVGIPQGLPISSVLANIYMWRFDRAFFDYLKSIGGYYRRYSDDIIIVCDGNKRDKVLSMLKTLISNEELIIAEEKTNIYSVKAEAGQLKITDAQTNRKSVIEYLGLSFDGEVIRLKDKSISKYYHKMKRTINAKTHYAIKKTDKTGGVLFVRQLLRRFTPIGSKRHLIFRRSRFDKSQFYNTGVKSYGNFWTYAKKAALICASPAISNQLKRNKPILRARILKAKRIISEARDRKRLAEFLKYGKIYH
;
A
#
# COMPACT_ATOMS: atom_id res chain seq x y z
N MET A 1 -35.58 5.97 -43.65
CA MET A 1 -35.20 7.24 -43.02
C MET A 1 -33.83 7.08 -42.36
N VAL A 2 -32.85 6.69 -43.17
CA VAL A 2 -31.42 6.55 -42.81
C VAL A 2 -30.66 6.81 -44.10
N LEU A 3 -30.46 8.09 -44.46
CA LEU A 3 -29.66 8.53 -45.61
C LEU A 3 -29.74 10.06 -45.63
N ASP A 4 -29.01 10.76 -44.77
CA ASP A 4 -28.75 12.21 -44.92
C ASP A 4 -27.81 12.75 -43.84
N TYR A 5 -26.67 12.06 -43.64
CA TYR A 5 -25.56 12.62 -42.78
C TYR A 5 -24.17 12.38 -43.37
N GLN A 6 -24.02 12.32 -44.70
CA GLN A 6 -22.71 12.13 -45.36
C GLN A 6 -22.34 13.17 -46.42
N LEU A 7 -22.96 14.37 -46.42
CA LEU A 7 -22.63 15.38 -47.45
C LEU A 7 -22.44 16.81 -46.90
N ASN A 8 -21.76 16.97 -45.79
CA ASN A 8 -21.30 18.32 -45.35
C ASN A 8 -19.92 18.35 -44.66
N ALA A 9 -19.02 17.48 -45.08
CA ALA A 9 -17.64 17.45 -44.54
C ALA A 9 -16.55 17.91 -45.57
N THR A 10 -16.91 18.58 -46.65
CA THR A 10 -15.93 18.98 -47.68
C THR A 10 -16.03 20.42 -48.16
N ARG A 11 -16.31 21.38 -47.26
CA ARG A 11 -16.07 22.82 -47.55
C ARG A 11 -15.92 23.62 -46.25
N ALA A 12 -14.78 23.48 -45.59
CA ALA A 12 -14.27 24.46 -44.61
C ALA A 12 -12.79 24.17 -44.30
N ALA A 13 -11.99 24.11 -45.33
CA ALA A 13 -10.55 24.22 -45.25
C ALA A 13 -10.19 25.62 -45.79
N ASP A 14 -10.27 26.62 -44.92
CA ASP A 14 -9.38 27.79 -44.87
C ASP A 14 -9.90 28.72 -43.78
N CYS A 15 -9.11 28.98 -42.87
CA CYS A 15 -8.95 30.09 -41.96
C CYS A 15 -8.94 29.72 -40.46
N GLY A 16 -7.76 29.61 -39.91
CA GLY A 16 -7.51 30.16 -38.55
C GLY A 16 -8.08 29.47 -37.30
N ARG A 17 -8.67 28.24 -37.36
CA ARG A 17 -9.31 27.61 -36.17
C ARG A 17 -8.82 26.21 -35.77
N LEU A 18 -7.61 25.82 -36.13
CA LEU A 18 -7.06 24.48 -35.81
C LEU A 18 -6.26 24.40 -34.51
N ARG A 19 -6.27 25.42 -33.63
CA ARG A 19 -5.57 25.37 -32.34
C ARG A 19 -6.47 25.04 -31.13
N PHE A 20 -7.78 25.20 -31.22
CA PHE A 20 -8.67 24.99 -30.09
C PHE A 20 -9.19 23.53 -29.95
N GLY A 21 -9.33 22.80 -31.08
CA GLY A 21 -9.86 21.43 -31.06
C GLY A 21 -8.89 20.38 -30.49
N ARG A 22 -7.58 20.54 -30.69
CA ARG A 22 -6.55 19.62 -30.14
C ARG A 22 -6.38 19.75 -28.61
N PHE A 23 -6.67 20.91 -28.04
CA PHE A 23 -6.60 21.14 -26.60
C PHE A 23 -7.79 20.53 -25.84
N PHE A 24 -8.98 20.51 -26.43
CA PHE A 24 -10.17 19.92 -25.79
C PHE A 24 -10.18 18.39 -25.83
N TYR A 25 -9.66 17.75 -26.88
CA TYR A 25 -9.55 16.28 -26.96
C TYR A 25 -8.47 15.74 -26.00
N LEU A 26 -7.45 16.53 -25.68
CA LEU A 26 -6.41 16.19 -24.69
C LEU A 26 -6.91 16.29 -23.23
N PHE A 27 -8.00 17.03 -22.98
CA PHE A 27 -8.52 17.22 -21.60
C PHE A 27 -9.47 16.10 -21.14
N TYR A 28 -10.03 15.32 -22.06
CA TYR A 28 -10.98 14.23 -21.74
C TYR A 28 -10.37 12.83 -21.76
N MET A 29 -9.14 12.68 -22.15
CA MET A 29 -8.41 11.44 -21.95
C MET A 29 -8.06 11.35 -20.45
N LYS A 30 -8.79 10.54 -19.66
CA LYS A 30 -8.33 10.08 -18.33
C LYS A 30 -6.84 9.78 -18.47
N LYS A 31 -5.94 10.54 -17.81
CA LYS A 31 -4.50 10.27 -17.83
C LYS A 31 -4.30 8.80 -17.51
N ARG A 32 -3.99 7.99 -18.53
CA ARG A 32 -3.66 6.58 -18.37
C ARG A 32 -2.56 6.52 -17.31
N LYS A 33 -2.73 5.64 -16.34
CA LYS A 33 -1.75 5.40 -15.27
C LYS A 33 -0.42 5.05 -15.95
N ASP A 34 0.56 5.92 -15.85
CA ASP A 34 1.85 5.71 -16.50
C ASP A 34 2.55 4.52 -15.84
N TRP A 35 2.84 3.46 -16.60
CA TRP A 35 3.54 2.29 -16.12
C TRP A 35 5.03 2.56 -15.86
N PHE A 36 5.64 3.47 -16.62
CA PHE A 36 7.03 3.82 -16.47
C PHE A 36 7.24 4.69 -15.22
N LYS A 37 7.81 4.10 -14.19
CA LYS A 37 8.10 4.79 -12.91
C LYS A 37 9.49 4.43 -12.42
N PRO A 38 10.52 5.26 -12.68
CA PRO A 38 11.85 5.04 -12.15
C PRO A 38 11.84 4.82 -10.64
N LYS A 39 12.48 3.76 -10.20
CA LYS A 39 12.56 3.40 -8.77
C LYS A 39 13.83 4.00 -8.17
N LYS A 40 13.77 4.30 -6.86
CA LYS A 40 14.86 4.96 -6.13
C LYS A 40 15.44 4.12 -4.99
N TYR A 41 15.15 2.83 -5.00
CA TYR A 41 15.73 1.92 -4.01
C TYR A 41 17.05 1.34 -4.53
N PRO A 42 18.02 1.04 -3.66
CA PRO A 42 19.22 0.29 -4.06
C PRO A 42 18.87 -1.13 -4.48
N HIS A 43 19.47 -1.56 -5.60
CA HIS A 43 19.38 -2.94 -6.10
C HIS A 43 20.76 -3.40 -6.61
N ILE A 44 20.84 -4.55 -7.27
CA ILE A 44 22.00 -4.97 -8.06
C ILE A 44 21.96 -4.19 -9.37
N GLY A 45 23.04 -3.51 -9.71
CA GLY A 45 23.15 -2.61 -10.86
C GLY A 45 22.54 -1.22 -10.65
N LEU A 46 22.88 -0.31 -11.54
CA LEU A 46 22.50 1.11 -11.46
C LEU A 46 21.00 1.33 -11.73
N PRO A 47 20.40 2.38 -11.14
CA PRO A 47 19.00 2.71 -11.35
C PRO A 47 18.74 3.26 -12.76
N ILE A 48 17.54 2.96 -13.28
CA ILE A 48 17.00 3.59 -14.49
C ILE A 48 16.52 5.00 -14.14
N GLU A 49 16.87 5.97 -14.98
CA GLU A 49 16.46 7.36 -14.85
C GLU A 49 15.29 7.72 -15.79
N SER A 50 14.70 8.90 -15.60
CA SER A 50 13.58 9.36 -16.45
C SER A 50 14.01 9.59 -17.91
N LYS A 51 15.28 9.91 -18.16
CA LYS A 51 15.84 10.07 -19.50
C LYS A 51 15.88 8.76 -20.31
N ASP A 52 15.93 7.61 -19.61
CA ASP A 52 16.03 6.29 -20.24
C ASP A 52 14.67 5.78 -20.75
N ARG A 53 13.60 6.57 -20.58
CA ARG A 53 12.22 6.16 -20.88
C ARG A 53 12.09 5.55 -22.27
N HIS A 54 12.52 6.21 -23.31
CA HIS A 54 12.38 5.74 -24.68
C HIS A 54 13.06 4.38 -24.89
N LYS A 55 14.31 4.24 -24.43
CA LYS A 55 15.06 2.99 -24.51
C LYS A 55 14.35 1.84 -23.79
N VAL A 56 13.82 2.10 -22.60
CA VAL A 56 13.07 1.11 -21.81
C VAL A 56 11.75 0.76 -22.48
N GLU A 57 11.02 1.72 -23.03
CA GLU A 57 9.77 1.48 -23.76
C GLU A 57 9.99 0.60 -24.98
N CYS A 58 11.01 0.90 -25.81
CA CYS A 58 11.38 0.07 -26.95
C CYS A 58 11.78 -1.36 -26.55
N TYR A 59 12.43 -1.52 -25.40
CA TYR A 59 12.80 -2.84 -24.90
C TYR A 59 11.59 -3.62 -24.41
N VAL A 60 10.80 -3.02 -23.52
CA VAL A 60 9.69 -3.68 -22.80
C VAL A 60 8.53 -4.03 -23.73
N ARG A 61 8.33 -3.24 -24.81
CA ARG A 61 7.29 -3.49 -25.81
C ARG A 61 7.68 -4.52 -26.88
N ASN A 62 8.88 -5.06 -26.85
CA ASN A 62 9.33 -6.06 -27.80
C ASN A 62 9.17 -7.47 -27.20
N PRO A 63 8.16 -8.26 -27.63
CA PRO A 63 7.89 -9.60 -27.06
C PRO A 63 9.09 -10.54 -27.16
N LYS A 64 9.79 -10.56 -28.29
CA LYS A 64 10.98 -11.41 -28.48
C LYS A 64 12.08 -11.09 -27.48
N LYS A 65 12.31 -9.80 -27.16
CA LYS A 65 13.29 -9.41 -26.14
C LYS A 65 12.86 -9.85 -24.74
N ILE A 66 11.56 -9.81 -24.45
CA ILE A 66 11.04 -10.20 -23.14
C ILE A 66 11.04 -11.71 -22.97
N ALA A 67 10.69 -12.48 -24.01
CA ALA A 67 10.75 -13.95 -24.00
C ALA A 67 12.14 -14.45 -23.57
N HIS A 68 13.21 -13.78 -23.99
CA HIS A 68 14.62 -14.12 -23.70
C HIS A 68 15.26 -13.24 -22.61
N HIS A 69 14.46 -12.45 -21.85
CA HIS A 69 14.99 -11.56 -20.82
C HIS A 69 15.54 -12.32 -19.61
N SER A 70 16.78 -12.02 -19.24
CA SER A 70 17.41 -12.55 -18.03
C SER A 70 17.02 -11.71 -16.81
N PHE A 71 16.00 -12.15 -16.08
CA PHE A 71 15.58 -11.50 -14.85
C PHE A 71 16.63 -11.65 -13.74
N LEU A 72 16.92 -10.57 -13.04
CA LEU A 72 17.80 -10.58 -11.88
C LEU A 72 17.07 -11.13 -10.64
N PRO A 73 17.79 -11.68 -9.65
CA PRO A 73 17.19 -12.07 -8.39
C PRO A 73 16.50 -10.88 -7.71
N LEU A 74 15.34 -11.12 -7.12
CA LEU A 74 14.67 -10.14 -6.27
C LEU A 74 15.49 -9.88 -5.02
N ILE A 75 15.44 -8.68 -4.47
CA ILE A 75 15.97 -8.44 -3.13
C ILE A 75 14.84 -8.57 -2.12
N ARG A 76 14.98 -9.51 -1.18
CA ARG A 76 14.01 -9.81 -0.12
C ARG A 76 14.40 -9.11 1.17
N ARG A 77 13.43 -8.41 1.78
CA ARG A 77 13.55 -7.82 3.12
C ARG A 77 12.42 -8.33 4.00
N GLU A 78 12.75 -8.68 5.23
CA GLU A 78 11.72 -8.99 6.21
C GLU A 78 11.14 -7.73 6.84
N GLN A 79 9.85 -7.56 6.74
CA GLN A 79 9.11 -6.57 7.52
C GLN A 79 8.66 -7.20 8.83
N VAL A 80 9.37 -6.92 9.90
CA VAL A 80 9.05 -7.42 11.23
C VAL A 80 8.04 -6.51 11.92
N SER A 81 6.97 -7.08 12.43
CA SER A 81 5.99 -6.40 13.26
C SER A 81 5.69 -7.19 14.51
N HIS A 82 5.68 -6.53 15.66
CA HIS A 82 5.35 -7.13 16.94
C HIS A 82 3.88 -6.87 17.28
N ARG A 83 3.21 -7.90 17.77
CA ARG A 83 1.83 -7.83 18.30
C ARG A 83 1.84 -8.36 19.72
N TYR A 84 1.05 -7.74 20.56
CA TYR A 84 0.76 -8.24 21.89
C TYR A 84 -0.65 -8.83 21.85
N ARG A 85 -0.81 -10.07 22.27
CA ARG A 85 -2.08 -10.77 22.38
C ARG A 85 -2.20 -11.29 23.80
N GLU A 86 -3.36 -11.15 24.37
CA GLU A 86 -3.72 -11.79 25.61
C GLU A 86 -4.12 -13.24 25.31
N GLN A 87 -3.45 -14.17 25.93
CA GLN A 87 -3.76 -15.60 25.91
C GLN A 87 -3.69 -16.09 27.36
N ASP A 88 -4.78 -16.65 27.86
CA ASP A 88 -4.89 -17.18 29.22
C ASP A 88 -4.52 -16.14 30.31
N GLY A 89 -4.99 -14.88 30.14
CA GLY A 89 -4.68 -13.77 31.05
C GLY A 89 -3.25 -13.23 30.97
N ILE A 90 -2.38 -13.81 30.10
CA ILE A 90 -0.99 -13.40 29.94
C ILE A 90 -0.80 -12.70 28.61
N THR A 91 -0.25 -11.47 28.65
CA THR A 91 0.09 -10.73 27.42
C THR A 91 1.34 -11.29 26.76
N LYS A 92 1.19 -12.15 25.74
CA LYS A 92 2.29 -12.71 24.95
C LYS A 92 2.64 -11.81 23.77
N ARG A 93 3.95 -11.58 23.56
CA ARG A 93 4.48 -10.88 22.38
C ARG A 93 4.64 -11.85 21.22
N THR A 94 3.84 -11.68 20.16
CA THR A 94 3.99 -12.42 18.92
C THR A 94 4.71 -11.57 17.86
N THR A 95 5.60 -12.19 17.11
CA THR A 95 6.35 -11.53 16.03
C THR A 95 5.82 -12.02 14.69
N LYS A 96 5.26 -11.09 13.90
CA LYS A 96 4.88 -11.38 12.51
C LYS A 96 5.96 -10.89 11.57
N ARG A 97 6.56 -11.80 10.82
CA ARG A 97 7.51 -11.52 9.74
C ARG A 97 6.77 -11.57 8.40
N ARG A 98 7.01 -10.60 7.53
CA ARG A 98 6.50 -10.58 6.16
C ARG A 98 7.66 -10.39 5.20
N PRO A 99 7.93 -11.35 4.31
CA PRO A 99 8.90 -11.15 3.26
C PRO A 99 8.36 -10.17 2.22
N ILE A 100 9.05 -9.07 2.02
CA ILE A 100 8.75 -8.10 0.96
C ILE A 100 9.89 -8.14 -0.03
N SER A 101 9.58 -8.45 -1.28
CA SER A 101 10.54 -8.55 -2.37
C SER A 101 10.38 -7.38 -3.34
N TYR A 102 11.49 -6.91 -3.90
CA TYR A 102 11.46 -5.89 -4.95
C TYR A 102 12.44 -6.25 -6.06
N ALA A 103 12.06 -5.91 -7.29
CA ALA A 103 12.76 -6.30 -8.50
C ALA A 103 13.84 -5.31 -8.88
N ALA A 104 14.79 -5.74 -9.70
CA ALA A 104 15.75 -4.87 -10.37
C ALA A 104 15.03 -3.80 -11.20
N HIS A 105 15.73 -2.72 -11.52
CA HIS A 105 15.09 -1.54 -12.08
C HIS A 105 14.41 -1.80 -13.42
N LEU A 106 15.04 -2.57 -14.35
CA LEU A 106 14.43 -2.93 -15.63
C LEU A 106 13.30 -3.94 -15.43
N ASP A 107 13.52 -4.96 -14.62
CA ASP A 107 12.51 -5.99 -14.31
C ASP A 107 11.25 -5.36 -13.69
N ALA A 108 11.43 -4.36 -12.82
CA ALA A 108 10.31 -3.61 -12.25
C ALA A 108 9.50 -2.84 -13.30
N GLN A 109 10.14 -2.37 -14.40
CA GLN A 109 9.42 -1.74 -15.51
C GLN A 109 8.69 -2.80 -16.36
N ILE A 110 9.30 -3.98 -16.58
CA ILE A 110 8.65 -5.11 -17.25
C ILE A 110 7.41 -5.52 -16.47
N TYR A 111 7.53 -5.79 -15.17
CA TYR A 111 6.37 -6.13 -14.32
C TYR A 111 5.32 -5.02 -14.26
N SER A 112 5.71 -3.73 -14.34
CA SER A 112 4.75 -2.62 -14.39
C SER A 112 3.98 -2.60 -15.71
N TYR A 113 4.64 -2.87 -16.83
CA TYR A 113 4.03 -2.87 -18.17
C TYR A 113 3.04 -4.02 -18.32
N TYR A 114 3.48 -5.26 -18.06
CA TYR A 114 2.62 -6.44 -18.13
C TYR A 114 1.49 -6.40 -17.08
N GLY A 115 1.78 -5.88 -15.90
CA GLY A 115 0.75 -5.63 -14.90
C GLY A 115 -0.33 -4.65 -15.37
N GLN A 116 0.04 -3.60 -16.13
CA GLN A 116 -0.95 -2.67 -16.70
C GLN A 116 -1.77 -3.30 -17.84
N ILE A 117 -1.16 -4.12 -18.70
CA ILE A 117 -1.87 -4.87 -19.75
C ILE A 117 -2.89 -5.80 -19.09
N LEU A 118 -2.46 -6.57 -18.11
CA LEU A 118 -3.31 -7.52 -17.42
C LEU A 118 -4.42 -6.84 -16.60
N GLU A 119 -4.12 -5.69 -15.94
CA GLU A 119 -5.13 -4.85 -15.28
C GLU A 119 -6.23 -4.43 -16.26
N LYS A 120 -5.86 -4.03 -17.49
CA LYS A 120 -6.83 -3.63 -18.52
C LYS A 120 -7.69 -4.81 -18.96
N ARG A 121 -7.09 -5.96 -19.30
CA ARG A 121 -7.80 -7.16 -19.71
C ARG A 121 -8.78 -7.63 -18.60
N TYR A 122 -8.33 -7.60 -17.36
CA TYR A 122 -9.19 -7.95 -16.22
C TYR A 122 -10.37 -6.97 -16.05
N GLU A 123 -10.16 -5.66 -16.21
CA GLU A 123 -11.26 -4.69 -16.18
C GLU A 123 -12.28 -4.95 -17.31
N ASP A 124 -11.81 -5.30 -18.50
CA ASP A 124 -12.68 -5.62 -19.63
C ASP A 124 -13.41 -6.97 -19.39
N TYR A 125 -12.74 -7.97 -18.84
CA TYR A 125 -13.33 -9.25 -18.41
C TYR A 125 -14.43 -9.05 -17.36
N LEU A 126 -14.17 -8.24 -16.34
CA LEU A 126 -15.15 -7.94 -15.28
C LEU A 126 -16.41 -7.24 -15.81
N LYS A 127 -16.29 -6.41 -16.85
CA LYS A 127 -17.45 -5.75 -17.48
C LYS A 127 -18.31 -6.76 -18.24
N VAL A 128 -17.69 -7.64 -19.03
CA VAL A 128 -18.39 -8.69 -19.79
C VAL A 128 -19.19 -9.59 -18.85
N HIS A 129 -18.61 -9.99 -17.73
CA HIS A 129 -19.21 -10.93 -16.78
C HIS A 129 -20.03 -10.29 -15.66
N SER A 130 -20.13 -8.95 -15.62
CA SER A 130 -21.01 -8.18 -14.73
C SER A 130 -20.85 -8.42 -13.21
N TYR A 131 -19.71 -8.92 -12.73
CA TYR A 131 -19.43 -9.09 -11.28
C TYR A 131 -18.34 -8.13 -10.77
N GLY A 132 -17.95 -7.14 -11.56
CA GLY A 132 -16.88 -6.20 -11.22
C GLY A 132 -17.11 -5.38 -9.96
N GLU A 133 -18.34 -5.25 -9.48
CA GLU A 133 -18.65 -4.50 -8.26
C GLU A 133 -18.15 -5.18 -6.98
N CYS A 134 -18.00 -6.52 -6.96
CA CYS A 134 -17.53 -7.23 -5.77
C CYS A 134 -16.01 -7.14 -5.57
N VAL A 135 -15.22 -6.95 -6.64
CA VAL A 135 -13.75 -6.84 -6.56
C VAL A 135 -13.36 -5.37 -6.41
N ILE A 136 -13.00 -4.96 -5.20
CA ILE A 136 -12.78 -3.54 -4.88
C ILE A 136 -11.32 -3.15 -4.61
N ALA A 137 -10.41 -4.13 -4.45
CA ALA A 137 -8.99 -3.85 -4.23
C ALA A 137 -8.20 -3.63 -5.52
N TYR A 138 -7.21 -2.74 -5.46
CA TYR A 138 -6.21 -2.47 -6.51
C TYR A 138 -6.78 -1.94 -7.83
N ARG A 139 -8.06 -1.62 -7.90
CA ARG A 139 -8.77 -1.09 -9.08
C ARG A 139 -8.97 0.42 -8.99
N SER A 140 -9.22 1.04 -10.13
CA SER A 140 -9.48 2.48 -10.25
C SER A 140 -11.00 2.72 -10.35
N LEU A 141 -11.72 2.54 -9.24
CA LEU A 141 -13.17 2.74 -9.15
C LEU A 141 -13.48 4.24 -9.06
N ALA A 142 -14.25 4.76 -10.00
CA ALA A 142 -14.65 6.17 -10.00
C ALA A 142 -15.67 6.46 -8.88
N ARG A 143 -15.66 7.68 -8.35
CA ARG A 143 -16.73 8.22 -7.50
C ARG A 143 -17.85 8.76 -8.38
N GLU A 144 -19.08 8.60 -7.95
CA GLU A 144 -20.25 9.02 -8.72
C GLU A 144 -20.33 10.54 -8.88
N ASN A 145 -20.09 11.29 -7.81
CA ASN A 145 -20.32 12.75 -7.73
C ASN A 145 -19.04 13.56 -7.53
N ASP A 146 -17.83 12.99 -7.70
CA ASP A 146 -16.58 13.68 -7.41
C ASP A 146 -15.49 13.34 -8.44
N LYS A 147 -14.57 14.28 -8.64
CA LYS A 147 -13.39 14.05 -9.46
C LYS A 147 -12.39 13.19 -8.68
N GLY A 148 -12.28 11.92 -9.05
CA GLY A 148 -11.28 11.02 -8.48
C GLY A 148 -11.76 9.59 -8.31
N ASN A 149 -10.90 8.77 -7.70
CA ASN A 149 -11.18 7.36 -7.45
C ASN A 149 -11.57 7.13 -5.99
N LYS A 150 -12.43 6.12 -5.76
CA LYS A 150 -12.74 5.62 -4.42
C LYS A 150 -11.45 5.17 -3.72
N CYS A 151 -11.38 5.39 -2.43
CA CYS A 151 -10.31 4.88 -1.57
C CYS A 151 -10.92 4.01 -0.47
N ASN A 152 -10.09 3.39 0.35
CA ASN A 152 -10.55 2.49 1.43
C ASN A 152 -11.65 3.10 2.32
N ILE A 153 -11.65 4.43 2.49
CA ILE A 153 -12.67 5.12 3.29
C ILE A 153 -14.03 5.07 2.58
N ASP A 154 -14.05 5.35 1.28
CA ASP A 154 -15.27 5.30 0.47
C ASP A 154 -15.84 3.87 0.45
N LEU A 155 -14.96 2.88 0.22
CA LEU A 155 -15.35 1.46 0.15
C LEU A 155 -15.90 0.92 1.48
N ALA A 156 -15.32 1.34 2.60
CA ALA A 156 -15.84 0.97 3.92
C ALA A 156 -17.16 1.66 4.22
N LYS A 157 -17.29 2.95 3.84
CA LYS A 157 -18.54 3.70 3.96
C LYS A 157 -19.67 3.02 3.19
N ASP A 158 -19.44 2.68 1.90
CA ASP A 158 -20.42 1.99 1.06
C ASP A 158 -20.93 0.70 1.72
N ALA A 159 -20.03 -0.09 2.30
CA ALA A 159 -20.39 -1.31 3.02
C ALA A 159 -21.22 -1.02 4.28
N PHE A 160 -20.85 -0.02 5.10
CA PHE A 160 -21.58 0.33 6.32
C PHE A 160 -22.95 0.96 6.02
N GLU A 161 -23.07 1.73 4.94
CA GLU A 161 -24.37 2.27 4.49
C GLU A 161 -25.29 1.15 3.99
N HIS A 162 -24.73 0.16 3.29
CA HIS A 162 -25.50 -1.02 2.90
C HIS A 162 -26.00 -1.78 4.15
N ILE A 163 -25.12 -2.06 5.12
CA ILE A 163 -25.48 -2.73 6.38
C ILE A 163 -26.56 -1.95 7.13
N ARG A 164 -26.45 -0.61 7.19
CA ARG A 164 -27.45 0.24 7.83
C ARG A 164 -28.81 0.11 7.15
N ARG A 165 -28.83 0.17 5.83
CA ARG A 165 -30.07 0.11 5.04
C ARG A 165 -30.79 -1.24 5.22
N VAL A 166 -30.08 -2.37 5.09
CA VAL A 166 -30.73 -3.69 5.15
C VAL A 166 -31.02 -4.11 6.59
N GLY A 167 -30.14 -3.80 7.54
CA GLY A 167 -30.30 -4.12 8.96
C GLY A 167 -31.43 -3.35 9.65
N SER A 168 -31.90 -2.21 9.07
CA SER A 168 -33.07 -1.49 9.57
C SER A 168 -34.38 -2.19 9.21
N VAL A 169 -34.38 -3.07 8.21
CA VAL A 169 -35.58 -3.75 7.70
C VAL A 169 -35.70 -5.15 8.26
N THR A 170 -34.60 -5.92 8.18
CA THR A 170 -34.56 -7.33 8.61
C THR A 170 -33.28 -7.63 9.38
N GLU A 171 -33.30 -8.68 10.20
CA GLU A 171 -32.09 -9.15 10.87
C GLU A 171 -31.08 -9.64 9.82
N GLN A 172 -29.88 -9.11 9.89
CA GLN A 172 -28.78 -9.44 9.00
C GLN A 172 -27.62 -10.07 9.74
N VAL A 173 -26.87 -10.91 9.05
CA VAL A 173 -25.56 -11.38 9.50
C VAL A 173 -24.49 -10.74 8.63
N VAL A 174 -23.47 -10.17 9.28
CA VAL A 174 -22.29 -9.62 8.63
C VAL A 174 -21.10 -10.53 8.94
N ILE A 175 -20.47 -11.06 7.89
CA ILE A 175 -19.28 -11.91 7.98
C ILE A 175 -18.09 -11.15 7.44
N ILE A 176 -17.03 -11.03 8.24
CA ILE A 176 -15.74 -10.50 7.82
C ILE A 176 -14.73 -11.63 7.91
N ALA A 177 -14.17 -12.02 6.76
CA ALA A 177 -13.22 -13.12 6.64
C ALA A 177 -11.90 -12.65 6.04
N ASP A 178 -10.80 -13.33 6.36
CA ASP A 178 -9.45 -13.08 5.86
C ASP A 178 -8.90 -14.38 5.29
N ILE A 179 -8.24 -14.32 4.12
CA ILE A 179 -7.59 -15.48 3.52
C ILE A 179 -6.20 -15.64 4.14
N LYS A 180 -5.88 -16.85 4.62
CA LYS A 180 -4.61 -17.14 5.28
C LYS A 180 -3.46 -17.07 4.27
N SER A 181 -2.44 -16.24 4.56
CA SER A 181 -1.19 -16.15 3.77
C SER A 181 -1.38 -15.97 2.26
N PHE A 182 -2.42 -15.27 1.84
CA PHE A 182 -2.96 -15.21 0.48
C PHE A 182 -1.90 -15.19 -0.65
N PHE A 183 -0.93 -14.26 -0.61
CA PHE A 183 0.11 -14.17 -1.63
C PHE A 183 1.09 -15.36 -1.62
N ASP A 184 1.27 -15.98 -0.47
CA ASP A 184 2.25 -17.06 -0.28
C ASP A 184 1.67 -18.44 -0.63
N THR A 185 0.34 -18.53 -0.87
CA THR A 185 -0.38 -19.80 -1.12
C THR A 185 -1.01 -19.91 -2.50
N LEU A 186 -0.89 -18.88 -3.35
CA LEU A 186 -1.46 -18.91 -4.71
C LEU A 186 -0.84 -20.05 -5.54
N ASN A 187 -1.66 -21.02 -5.96
CA ASN A 187 -1.22 -22.13 -6.79
C ASN A 187 -0.85 -21.68 -8.21
N HIS A 188 0.34 -22.06 -8.69
CA HIS A 188 0.85 -21.60 -9.98
C HIS A 188 0.06 -22.16 -11.18
N LYS A 189 -0.49 -23.37 -11.09
CA LYS A 189 -1.32 -23.95 -12.16
C LYS A 189 -2.62 -23.16 -12.29
N LEU A 190 -3.32 -22.94 -11.18
CA LEU A 190 -4.56 -22.13 -11.15
C LEU A 190 -4.32 -20.70 -11.60
N LEU A 191 -3.21 -20.08 -11.18
CA LEU A 191 -2.83 -18.75 -11.62
C LEU A 191 -2.56 -18.67 -13.13
N LYS A 192 -1.93 -19.72 -13.72
CA LYS A 192 -1.73 -19.82 -15.18
C LYS A 192 -3.04 -19.90 -15.92
N ILE A 193 -3.98 -20.71 -15.43
CA ILE A 193 -5.35 -20.81 -15.99
C ILE A 193 -6.04 -19.46 -15.91
N ALA A 194 -6.02 -18.80 -14.75
CA ALA A 194 -6.63 -17.48 -14.56
C ALA A 194 -6.06 -16.41 -15.50
N TRP A 195 -4.74 -16.40 -15.70
CA TRP A 195 -4.08 -15.47 -16.62
C TRP A 195 -4.54 -15.70 -18.07
N LYS A 196 -4.58 -16.96 -18.51
CA LYS A 196 -5.06 -17.33 -19.85
C LYS A 196 -6.51 -16.92 -20.06
N GLU A 197 -7.38 -17.27 -19.13
CA GLU A 197 -8.81 -16.97 -19.17
C GLU A 197 -9.09 -15.48 -19.28
N VAL A 198 -8.54 -14.68 -18.38
CA VAL A 198 -8.71 -13.22 -18.36
C VAL A 198 -8.13 -12.55 -19.62
N SER A 199 -7.14 -13.19 -20.24
CA SER A 199 -6.51 -12.67 -21.45
C SER A 199 -7.12 -13.19 -22.75
N GLY A 200 -8.00 -14.17 -22.69
CA GLY A 200 -8.58 -14.82 -23.87
C GLY A 200 -7.55 -15.65 -24.66
N PHE A 201 -6.64 -16.32 -23.98
CA PHE A 201 -5.58 -17.10 -24.62
C PHE A 201 -5.84 -18.61 -24.55
N ASP A 202 -5.75 -19.29 -25.66
CA ASP A 202 -5.67 -20.77 -25.68
C ASP A 202 -4.31 -21.24 -25.19
N SER A 203 -3.23 -20.59 -25.63
CA SER A 203 -1.86 -20.79 -25.14
C SER A 203 -1.24 -19.45 -24.76
N MET A 204 -0.44 -19.45 -23.68
CA MET A 204 0.20 -18.23 -23.20
C MET A 204 1.35 -17.83 -24.15
N PRO A 205 1.41 -16.59 -24.67
CA PRO A 205 2.50 -16.08 -25.47
C PRO A 205 3.86 -16.20 -24.75
N GLU A 206 4.94 -16.41 -25.47
CA GLU A 206 6.28 -16.66 -24.92
C GLU A 206 6.76 -15.56 -23.96
N ASP A 207 6.52 -14.31 -24.31
CA ASP A 207 6.88 -13.15 -23.48
C ASP A 207 6.07 -13.10 -22.19
N GLU A 208 4.77 -13.35 -22.25
CA GLU A 208 3.91 -13.41 -21.06
C GLU A 208 4.25 -14.64 -20.21
N TYR A 209 4.60 -15.76 -20.84
CA TYR A 209 5.06 -16.95 -20.14
C TYR A 209 6.40 -16.72 -19.43
N ALA A 210 7.33 -15.99 -20.05
CA ALA A 210 8.59 -15.61 -19.42
C ALA A 210 8.34 -14.77 -18.15
N VAL A 211 7.44 -13.77 -18.23
CA VAL A 211 7.05 -12.96 -17.07
C VAL A 211 6.37 -13.83 -16.00
N PHE A 212 5.41 -14.67 -16.38
CA PHE A 212 4.72 -15.59 -15.47
C PHE A 212 5.71 -16.53 -14.76
N LYS A 213 6.63 -17.16 -15.51
CA LYS A 213 7.65 -18.05 -14.96
C LYS A 213 8.51 -17.36 -13.90
N HIS A 214 8.93 -16.10 -14.15
CA HIS A 214 9.80 -15.38 -13.21
C HIS A 214 9.05 -14.77 -12.02
N VAL A 215 7.73 -14.63 -12.07
CA VAL A 215 6.91 -14.27 -10.90
C VAL A 215 6.60 -15.49 -10.04
N THR A 216 6.46 -16.67 -10.63
CA THR A 216 6.13 -17.91 -9.90
C THR A 216 7.36 -18.65 -9.41
N ARG A 217 8.36 -18.84 -10.26
CA ARG A 217 9.67 -19.47 -9.94
C ARG A 217 10.76 -18.41 -9.72
N PHE A 218 10.46 -17.42 -8.90
CA PHE A 218 11.36 -16.30 -8.67
C PHE A 218 12.62 -16.72 -7.90
N ALA A 219 13.75 -16.11 -8.27
CA ALA A 219 14.97 -16.14 -7.47
C ALA A 219 15.04 -14.90 -6.58
N PHE A 220 15.66 -15.01 -5.41
CA PHE A 220 15.85 -13.87 -4.51
C PHE A 220 17.16 -13.96 -3.71
N VAL A 221 17.62 -12.80 -3.26
CA VAL A 221 18.74 -12.64 -2.32
C VAL A 221 18.23 -11.88 -1.11
N ASN A 222 18.64 -12.27 0.09
CA ASN A 222 18.30 -11.52 1.29
C ASN A 222 19.08 -10.21 1.34
N ALA A 223 18.37 -9.11 1.59
CA ALA A 223 18.99 -7.77 1.62
C ALA A 223 20.10 -7.64 2.67
N GLN A 224 20.01 -8.38 3.79
CA GLN A 224 21.03 -8.33 4.85
C GLN A 224 22.30 -9.06 4.41
N ASP A 225 22.17 -10.21 3.77
CA ASP A 225 23.30 -11.00 3.30
C ASP A 225 24.06 -10.26 2.19
N LEU A 226 23.30 -9.69 1.24
CA LEU A 226 23.84 -8.84 0.19
C LEU A 226 24.54 -7.59 0.77
N PHE A 227 23.96 -6.96 1.78
CA PHE A 227 24.58 -5.82 2.46
C PHE A 227 25.89 -6.23 3.16
N ASN A 228 25.91 -7.34 3.85
CA ASN A 228 27.11 -7.82 4.57
C ASN A 228 28.26 -8.11 3.59
N ALA A 229 27.98 -8.71 2.44
CA ALA A 229 28.97 -9.01 1.42
C ALA A 229 29.55 -7.75 0.75
N TYR A 230 28.70 -6.73 0.51
CA TYR A 230 29.08 -5.53 -0.27
C TYR A 230 29.19 -4.24 0.56
N ARG A 231 29.13 -4.28 1.91
CA ARG A 231 29.08 -3.08 2.77
C ARG A 231 30.26 -2.12 2.61
N THR A 232 31.41 -2.60 2.13
CA THR A 232 32.62 -1.79 1.92
C THR A 232 32.61 -1.03 0.60
N ARG A 233 31.80 -1.47 -0.38
CA ARG A 233 31.75 -0.92 -1.75
C ARG A 233 30.31 -0.63 -2.24
N ILE A 234 29.45 -0.15 -1.36
CA ILE A 234 28.09 0.28 -1.73
C ILE A 234 28.15 1.46 -2.70
N LEU A 235 27.44 1.36 -3.82
CA LEU A 235 27.39 2.43 -4.82
C LEU A 235 26.48 3.56 -4.35
N CYS A 236 27.07 4.76 -4.21
CA CYS A 236 26.39 5.96 -3.75
C CYS A 236 26.48 7.07 -4.78
N GLN A 237 25.36 7.76 -5.02
CA GLN A 237 25.32 8.92 -5.91
C GLN A 237 25.79 10.18 -5.21
N GLN A 238 26.87 10.78 -5.69
CA GLN A 238 27.39 12.07 -5.23
C GLN A 238 27.28 13.08 -6.38
N LYS A 239 26.40 14.06 -6.22
CA LYS A 239 26.15 15.06 -7.28
C LYS A 239 25.97 14.39 -8.66
N THR A 240 27.00 14.40 -9.49
CA THR A 240 27.03 13.80 -10.83
C THR A 240 27.78 12.47 -10.92
N LYS A 241 28.59 12.13 -9.91
CA LYS A 241 29.44 10.91 -9.91
C LYS A 241 28.84 9.82 -9.02
N VAL A 242 29.00 8.57 -9.44
CA VAL A 242 28.78 7.38 -8.62
C VAL A 242 30.11 6.98 -8.01
N SER A 243 30.12 6.71 -6.72
CA SER A 243 31.33 6.26 -6.01
C SER A 243 30.99 5.16 -5.02
N GLU A 244 31.93 4.27 -4.80
CA GLU A 244 31.86 3.25 -3.75
C GLU A 244 32.03 3.88 -2.37
N ARG A 245 31.30 3.36 -1.39
CA ARG A 245 31.41 3.79 0.00
C ARG A 245 31.20 2.65 0.98
N THR A 246 32.00 2.63 2.01
CA THR A 246 31.78 1.78 3.18
C THR A 246 30.62 2.31 4.01
N LEU A 247 29.65 1.44 4.31
CA LEU A 247 28.50 1.78 5.15
C LEU A 247 28.39 0.79 6.31
N ALA A 248 28.23 1.34 7.53
CA ALA A 248 28.10 0.53 8.74
C ALA A 248 26.71 -0.15 8.86
N SER A 249 25.68 0.35 8.18
CA SER A 249 24.32 -0.21 8.23
C SER A 249 23.46 0.30 7.08
N MET A 250 22.51 -0.52 6.62
CA MET A 250 21.49 -0.14 5.61
C MET A 250 20.64 1.08 6.03
N LYS A 251 20.56 1.42 7.32
CA LYS A 251 19.84 2.64 7.78
C LYS A 251 20.43 3.93 7.18
N TYR A 252 21.70 3.90 6.77
CA TYR A 252 22.40 5.05 6.17
C TYR A 252 22.22 5.16 4.65
N PHE A 253 21.56 4.19 3.99
CA PHE A 253 21.33 4.21 2.53
C PHE A 253 20.72 5.51 2.06
N ARG A 254 19.69 6.00 2.74
CA ARG A 254 19.03 7.25 2.39
C ARG A 254 19.93 8.47 2.59
N ASP A 255 20.63 8.53 3.71
CA ASP A 255 21.46 9.69 4.09
C ASP A 255 22.72 9.79 3.21
N LYS A 256 23.24 8.65 2.77
CA LYS A 256 24.41 8.55 1.89
C LYS A 256 24.02 8.43 0.41
N ASN A 257 22.71 8.49 0.09
CA ASN A 257 22.19 8.37 -1.25
C ASN A 257 22.68 7.10 -1.98
N ALA A 258 22.62 5.95 -1.29
CA ALA A 258 22.96 4.66 -1.87
C ALA A 258 21.98 4.34 -3.00
N ILE A 259 22.49 3.93 -4.16
CA ILE A 259 21.73 3.65 -5.38
C ILE A 259 21.80 2.19 -5.80
N ALA A 260 22.88 1.46 -5.42
CA ALA A 260 22.98 0.03 -5.64
C ALA A 260 23.82 -0.62 -4.53
N PHE A 261 23.61 -1.92 -4.31
CA PHE A 261 24.47 -2.73 -3.43
C PHE A 261 25.81 -3.01 -4.11
N CYS A 262 25.77 -3.34 -5.40
CA CYS A 262 26.91 -3.64 -6.26
C CYS A 262 26.52 -3.39 -7.73
N ASP A 263 27.46 -3.50 -8.64
CA ASP A 263 27.24 -3.49 -10.08
C ASP A 263 26.49 -4.76 -10.56
N LYS A 264 26.17 -4.83 -11.85
CA LYS A 264 25.45 -5.95 -12.45
C LYS A 264 26.39 -7.16 -12.65
N GLU A 265 27.64 -6.93 -12.86
CA GLU A 265 28.71 -7.90 -13.08
C GLU A 265 28.90 -8.78 -11.84
N SER A 266 28.71 -8.22 -10.65
CA SER A 266 28.77 -8.94 -9.37
C SER A 266 27.77 -10.11 -9.24
N ILE A 267 26.83 -10.29 -10.18
CA ILE A 267 25.84 -11.38 -10.11
C ILE A 267 26.51 -12.76 -10.16
N ALA A 268 27.65 -12.89 -10.86
CA ALA A 268 28.41 -14.12 -10.91
C ALA A 268 28.96 -14.50 -9.53
N ASP A 269 29.52 -13.52 -8.81
CA ASP A 269 30.06 -13.72 -7.45
C ASP A 269 28.94 -14.03 -6.45
N ILE A 270 27.80 -13.31 -6.53
CA ILE A 270 26.62 -13.58 -5.71
C ILE A 270 26.13 -15.02 -5.89
N ARG A 271 26.19 -15.54 -7.12
CA ARG A 271 25.84 -16.93 -7.43
C ARG A 271 26.85 -17.92 -6.87
N LYS A 272 28.15 -17.68 -7.08
CA LYS A 272 29.24 -18.52 -6.55
C LYS A 272 29.19 -18.61 -5.01
N CYS A 273 28.86 -17.51 -4.35
CA CYS A 273 28.71 -17.48 -2.88
C CYS A 273 27.41 -18.11 -2.36
N GLY A 274 26.58 -18.74 -3.20
CA GLY A 274 25.35 -19.42 -2.78
C GLY A 274 24.26 -18.50 -2.20
N MET A 275 24.34 -17.17 -2.42
CA MET A 275 23.38 -16.21 -1.86
C MET A 275 22.04 -16.18 -2.60
N ILE A 276 21.91 -16.83 -3.76
CA ILE A 276 20.70 -16.85 -4.57
C ILE A 276 19.84 -18.03 -4.17
N HIS A 277 18.69 -17.72 -3.60
CA HIS A 277 17.63 -18.69 -3.28
C HIS A 277 16.57 -18.69 -4.39
N LYS A 278 15.88 -19.81 -4.59
CA LYS A 278 14.80 -19.95 -5.57
C LYS A 278 13.49 -20.34 -4.87
N ASN A 279 12.37 -19.95 -5.44
CA ASN A 279 11.08 -20.52 -5.06
C ASN A 279 10.90 -21.85 -5.81
N GLU A 280 11.12 -22.94 -5.13
CA GLU A 280 10.97 -24.30 -5.68
C GLU A 280 9.54 -24.85 -5.50
N SER A 281 8.73 -24.14 -4.69
CA SER A 281 7.33 -24.50 -4.45
C SER A 281 6.47 -24.29 -5.70
N SER A 282 5.39 -25.08 -5.80
CA SER A 282 4.34 -24.89 -6.81
C SER A 282 3.34 -23.80 -6.42
N VAL A 283 3.57 -23.09 -5.32
CA VAL A 283 2.70 -22.04 -4.79
C VAL A 283 3.45 -20.76 -4.43
N GLY A 284 2.72 -19.67 -4.35
CA GLY A 284 3.19 -18.38 -3.87
C GLY A 284 3.78 -17.46 -4.94
N ILE A 285 3.51 -16.16 -4.78
CA ILE A 285 4.08 -15.08 -5.59
C ILE A 285 4.68 -14.00 -4.68
N PRO A 286 5.72 -13.26 -5.13
CA PRO A 286 6.39 -12.27 -4.29
C PRO A 286 5.49 -11.10 -3.93
N GLN A 287 5.42 -10.75 -2.63
CA GLN A 287 4.79 -9.51 -2.20
C GLN A 287 5.71 -8.32 -2.48
N GLY A 288 5.22 -7.33 -3.25
CA GLY A 288 5.92 -6.08 -3.52
C GLY A 288 6.31 -5.83 -4.98
N LEU A 289 6.09 -6.78 -5.89
CA LEU A 289 6.21 -6.53 -7.33
C LEU A 289 5.02 -5.74 -7.86
N PRO A 290 5.23 -4.91 -8.90
CA PRO A 290 4.15 -4.12 -9.51
C PRO A 290 2.97 -4.97 -10.04
N ILE A 291 3.23 -6.18 -10.51
CA ILE A 291 2.24 -7.09 -11.09
C ILE A 291 1.48 -7.92 -10.04
N SER A 292 2.03 -8.13 -8.83
CA SER A 292 1.48 -9.08 -7.86
C SER A 292 0.04 -8.77 -7.45
N SER A 293 -0.35 -7.50 -7.40
CA SER A 293 -1.71 -7.09 -7.01
C SER A 293 -2.77 -7.48 -8.03
N VAL A 294 -2.47 -7.38 -9.32
CA VAL A 294 -3.40 -7.79 -10.37
C VAL A 294 -3.45 -9.31 -10.48
N LEU A 295 -2.31 -10.00 -10.29
CA LEU A 295 -2.27 -11.47 -10.24
C LEU A 295 -3.14 -12.03 -9.11
N ALA A 296 -3.07 -11.42 -7.93
CA ALA A 296 -3.92 -11.80 -6.80
C ALA A 296 -5.43 -11.58 -7.09
N ASN A 297 -5.78 -10.56 -7.88
CA ASN A 297 -7.16 -10.34 -8.28
C ASN A 297 -7.64 -11.36 -9.32
N ILE A 298 -6.85 -11.58 -10.38
CA ILE A 298 -7.26 -12.54 -11.44
C ILE A 298 -7.30 -13.97 -10.92
N TYR A 299 -6.46 -14.35 -9.95
CA TYR A 299 -6.50 -15.68 -9.35
C TYR A 299 -7.89 -16.03 -8.82
N MET A 300 -8.57 -15.07 -8.21
CA MET A 300 -9.87 -15.24 -7.57
C MET A 300 -11.07 -15.16 -8.53
N TRP A 301 -10.87 -15.13 -9.84
CA TRP A 301 -11.93 -14.85 -10.81
C TRP A 301 -13.10 -15.85 -10.75
N ARG A 302 -12.81 -17.14 -10.57
CA ARG A 302 -13.85 -18.20 -10.45
C ARG A 302 -14.63 -18.04 -9.17
N PHE A 303 -13.89 -17.90 -8.06
CA PHE A 303 -14.46 -17.67 -6.74
C PHE A 303 -15.36 -16.42 -6.74
N ASP A 304 -14.83 -15.28 -7.19
CA ASP A 304 -15.56 -14.01 -7.18
C ASP A 304 -16.85 -14.11 -7.99
N ARG A 305 -16.80 -14.71 -9.17
CA ARG A 305 -17.99 -14.90 -10.03
C ARG A 305 -19.02 -15.80 -9.38
N ALA A 306 -18.63 -17.00 -9.01
CA ALA A 306 -19.54 -17.99 -8.44
C ALA A 306 -20.18 -17.50 -7.12
N PHE A 307 -19.36 -16.90 -6.25
CA PHE A 307 -19.83 -16.41 -4.96
C PHE A 307 -20.69 -15.15 -5.09
N PHE A 308 -20.37 -14.28 -6.03
CA PHE A 308 -21.18 -13.10 -6.34
C PHE A 308 -22.56 -13.49 -6.87
N ASP A 309 -22.61 -14.41 -7.85
CA ASP A 309 -23.85 -14.89 -8.43
C ASP A 309 -24.72 -15.59 -7.37
N TYR A 310 -24.13 -16.42 -6.53
CA TYR A 310 -24.82 -17.06 -5.41
C TYR A 310 -25.40 -16.03 -4.44
N LEU A 311 -24.60 -15.07 -3.97
CA LEU A 311 -25.10 -14.06 -3.03
C LEU A 311 -26.15 -13.15 -3.65
N LYS A 312 -26.01 -12.81 -4.93
CA LYS A 312 -27.01 -12.04 -5.67
C LYS A 312 -28.36 -12.78 -5.74
N SER A 313 -28.37 -14.11 -5.96
CA SER A 313 -29.58 -14.92 -6.02
C SER A 313 -30.35 -14.97 -4.68
N ILE A 314 -29.67 -14.76 -3.57
CA ILE A 314 -30.29 -14.74 -2.23
C ILE A 314 -30.47 -13.33 -1.66
N GLY A 315 -30.23 -12.26 -2.45
CA GLY A 315 -30.32 -10.88 -2.00
C GLY A 315 -29.16 -10.44 -1.06
N GLY A 316 -28.06 -11.19 -1.04
CA GLY A 316 -26.89 -10.88 -0.21
C GLY A 316 -25.93 -9.86 -0.84
N TYR A 317 -25.04 -9.35 -0.04
CA TYR A 317 -24.01 -8.40 -0.44
C TYR A 317 -22.62 -9.01 -0.26
N TYR A 318 -21.74 -8.85 -1.25
CA TYR A 318 -20.38 -9.36 -1.23
C TYR A 318 -19.40 -8.33 -1.78
N ARG A 319 -18.29 -8.09 -1.04
CA ARG A 319 -17.15 -7.31 -1.53
C ARG A 319 -15.84 -7.93 -1.04
N ARG A 320 -14.84 -7.95 -1.92
CA ARG A 320 -13.49 -8.45 -1.61
C ARG A 320 -12.44 -7.36 -1.82
N TYR A 321 -11.68 -7.11 -0.77
CA TYR A 321 -10.52 -6.23 -0.81
C TYR A 321 -9.24 -7.05 -0.61
N SER A 322 -8.65 -7.62 -1.67
CA SER A 322 -7.51 -8.54 -1.63
C SER A 322 -7.85 -9.82 -0.86
N ASP A 323 -7.27 -9.99 0.32
CA ASP A 323 -7.53 -11.06 1.29
C ASP A 323 -8.69 -10.78 2.24
N ASP A 324 -9.13 -9.53 2.37
CA ASP A 324 -10.26 -9.12 3.23
C ASP A 324 -11.60 -9.28 2.48
N ILE A 325 -12.51 -10.08 3.02
CA ILE A 325 -13.85 -10.36 2.48
C ILE A 325 -14.89 -9.79 3.45
N ILE A 326 -15.92 -9.11 2.92
CA ILE A 326 -17.12 -8.73 3.67
C ILE A 326 -18.36 -9.26 2.97
N ILE A 327 -19.24 -9.89 3.74
CA ILE A 327 -20.50 -10.46 3.30
C ILE A 327 -21.61 -9.94 4.21
N VAL A 328 -22.77 -9.63 3.63
CA VAL A 328 -23.99 -9.35 4.39
C VAL A 328 -25.10 -10.23 3.80
N CYS A 329 -25.79 -10.96 4.64
CA CYS A 329 -26.90 -11.82 4.24
C CYS A 329 -27.93 -11.89 5.36
N ASP A 330 -29.12 -12.40 5.00
CA ASP A 330 -30.18 -12.69 5.95
C ASP A 330 -29.71 -13.71 7.02
N GLY A 331 -30.13 -13.52 8.26
CA GLY A 331 -29.69 -14.34 9.40
C GLY A 331 -29.92 -15.84 9.22
N ASN A 332 -31.04 -16.22 8.60
CA ASN A 332 -31.41 -17.61 8.34
C ASN A 332 -30.54 -18.30 7.26
N LYS A 333 -29.80 -17.52 6.45
CA LYS A 333 -28.93 -18.03 5.38
C LYS A 333 -27.47 -18.14 5.80
N ARG A 334 -27.11 -17.74 7.04
CA ARG A 334 -25.74 -17.67 7.55
C ARG A 334 -24.93 -18.94 7.29
N ASP A 335 -25.45 -20.09 7.69
CA ASP A 335 -24.67 -21.35 7.67
C ASP A 335 -24.45 -21.85 6.24
N LYS A 336 -25.46 -21.65 5.35
CA LYS A 336 -25.33 -21.95 3.92
C LYS A 336 -24.28 -21.04 3.27
N VAL A 337 -24.26 -19.75 3.61
CA VAL A 337 -23.27 -18.77 3.08
C VAL A 337 -21.87 -19.12 3.56
N LEU A 338 -21.70 -19.48 4.83
CA LEU A 338 -20.40 -19.90 5.38
C LEU A 338 -19.89 -21.20 4.75
N SER A 339 -20.77 -22.18 4.55
CA SER A 339 -20.43 -23.44 3.86
C SER A 339 -20.00 -23.17 2.42
N MET A 340 -20.79 -22.38 1.67
CA MET A 340 -20.44 -22.01 0.29
C MET A 340 -19.12 -21.24 0.21
N LEU A 341 -18.89 -20.28 1.11
CA LEU A 341 -17.62 -19.55 1.21
C LEU A 341 -16.44 -20.50 1.39
N LYS A 342 -16.53 -21.44 2.35
CA LYS A 342 -15.47 -22.42 2.62
C LYS A 342 -15.21 -23.33 1.43
N THR A 343 -16.26 -23.86 0.82
CA THR A 343 -16.17 -24.74 -0.36
C THR A 343 -15.50 -24.04 -1.53
N LEU A 344 -15.98 -22.85 -1.91
CA LEU A 344 -15.43 -22.13 -3.06
C LEU A 344 -13.98 -21.66 -2.84
N ILE A 345 -13.62 -21.25 -1.62
CA ILE A 345 -12.22 -20.91 -1.28
C ILE A 345 -11.32 -22.16 -1.32
N SER A 346 -11.82 -23.31 -0.86
CA SER A 346 -11.10 -24.58 -0.94
C SER A 346 -10.88 -25.03 -2.38
N ASN A 347 -11.84 -24.81 -3.29
CA ASN A 347 -11.69 -25.08 -4.72
C ASN A 347 -10.56 -24.26 -5.37
N GLU A 348 -10.24 -23.08 -4.83
CA GLU A 348 -9.09 -22.29 -5.25
C GLU A 348 -7.80 -22.65 -4.47
N GLU A 349 -7.78 -23.78 -3.77
CA GLU A 349 -6.64 -24.24 -2.94
C GLU A 349 -6.20 -23.20 -1.89
N LEU A 350 -7.14 -22.43 -1.35
CA LEU A 350 -6.94 -21.42 -0.33
C LEU A 350 -7.65 -21.79 0.97
N ILE A 351 -7.25 -21.13 2.06
CA ILE A 351 -7.78 -21.41 3.40
C ILE A 351 -8.27 -20.09 4.03
N ILE A 352 -9.48 -20.11 4.58
CA ILE A 352 -9.98 -19.01 5.43
C ILE A 352 -9.25 -19.01 6.76
N ALA A 353 -8.83 -17.84 7.24
CA ALA A 353 -8.26 -17.66 8.57
C ALA A 353 -9.37 -17.61 9.61
N GLU A 354 -9.78 -18.75 10.13
CA GLU A 354 -10.91 -18.86 11.07
C GLU A 354 -10.69 -17.98 12.31
N GLU A 355 -9.46 -17.91 12.82
CA GLU A 355 -9.07 -17.08 13.96
C GLU A 355 -9.18 -15.56 13.72
N LYS A 356 -9.48 -15.15 12.47
CA LYS A 356 -9.68 -13.75 12.08
C LYS A 356 -11.05 -13.52 11.46
N THR A 357 -11.83 -14.57 11.29
CA THR A 357 -13.21 -14.47 10.82
C THR A 357 -14.09 -13.99 11.96
N ASN A 358 -14.81 -12.90 11.73
CA ASN A 358 -15.74 -12.35 12.69
C ASN A 358 -17.15 -12.38 12.07
N ILE A 359 -18.11 -12.81 12.87
CA ILE A 359 -19.51 -12.91 12.47
C ILE A 359 -20.33 -12.04 13.43
N TYR A 360 -21.11 -11.14 12.87
CA TYR A 360 -21.94 -10.22 13.63
C TYR A 360 -23.41 -10.40 13.26
N SER A 361 -24.29 -10.36 14.26
CA SER A 361 -25.74 -10.16 14.06
C SER A 361 -26.03 -8.67 14.12
N VAL A 362 -26.84 -8.21 13.18
CA VAL A 362 -27.26 -6.80 13.05
C VAL A 362 -28.77 -6.77 12.96
N LYS A 363 -29.43 -6.16 13.93
CA LYS A 363 -30.89 -6.01 13.96
C LYS A 363 -31.30 -4.63 14.48
N ALA A 364 -32.46 -4.16 14.07
CA ALA A 364 -33.06 -2.95 14.60
C ALA A 364 -33.77 -3.29 15.93
N GLU A 365 -33.41 -2.57 17.01
CA GLU A 365 -34.09 -2.61 18.29
C GLU A 365 -34.40 -1.16 18.73
N ALA A 366 -35.64 -0.87 19.02
CA ALA A 366 -36.09 0.47 19.41
C ALA A 366 -35.63 1.61 18.46
N GLY A 367 -35.65 1.35 17.16
CA GLY A 367 -35.26 2.33 16.13
C GLY A 367 -33.74 2.52 15.94
N GLN A 368 -32.94 1.78 16.68
CA GLN A 368 -31.46 1.80 16.56
C GLN A 368 -30.94 0.47 16.08
N LEU A 369 -29.87 0.48 15.29
CA LEU A 369 -29.18 -0.73 14.88
C LEU A 369 -28.28 -1.25 16.03
N LYS A 370 -28.57 -2.44 16.48
CA LYS A 370 -27.77 -3.16 17.44
C LYS A 370 -26.87 -4.17 16.74
N ILE A 371 -25.59 -4.09 17.00
CA ILE A 371 -24.58 -5.02 16.48
C ILE A 371 -24.06 -5.85 17.63
N THR A 372 -24.17 -7.18 17.50
CA THR A 372 -23.65 -8.13 18.46
C THR A 372 -22.71 -9.12 17.76
N ASP A 373 -21.74 -9.61 18.49
CA ASP A 373 -20.93 -10.74 18.07
C ASP A 373 -21.80 -12.00 18.08
N ALA A 374 -21.87 -12.71 16.95
CA ALA A 374 -22.78 -13.84 16.78
C ALA A 374 -22.41 -15.08 17.63
N GLN A 375 -21.19 -15.15 18.15
CA GLN A 375 -20.75 -16.26 19.02
C GLN A 375 -20.99 -15.96 20.49
N THR A 376 -20.67 -14.74 20.91
CA THR A 376 -20.73 -14.35 22.33
C THR A 376 -21.99 -13.59 22.72
N ASN A 377 -22.80 -13.20 21.73
CA ASN A 377 -23.99 -12.34 21.85
C ASN A 377 -23.72 -10.99 22.59
N ARG A 378 -22.46 -10.56 22.66
CA ARG A 378 -22.07 -9.30 23.29
C ARG A 378 -22.11 -8.16 22.27
N LYS A 379 -22.41 -6.95 22.75
CA LYS A 379 -22.33 -5.73 21.93
C LYS A 379 -20.95 -5.63 21.29
N SER A 380 -20.92 -5.41 19.98
CA SER A 380 -19.69 -5.40 19.20
C SER A 380 -19.68 -4.27 18.17
N VAL A 381 -18.59 -4.11 17.46
CA VAL A 381 -18.43 -3.14 16.38
C VAL A 381 -17.85 -3.82 15.15
N ILE A 382 -18.37 -3.51 13.97
CA ILE A 382 -17.87 -4.04 12.71
C ILE A 382 -16.63 -3.25 12.31
N GLU A 383 -15.48 -3.92 12.17
CA GLU A 383 -14.22 -3.30 11.73
C GLU A 383 -13.89 -3.69 10.29
N TYR A 384 -13.92 -2.74 9.36
CA TYR A 384 -13.59 -2.99 7.95
C TYR A 384 -12.73 -1.87 7.34
N LEU A 385 -11.69 -2.22 6.55
CA LEU A 385 -10.75 -1.34 5.84
C LEU A 385 -10.22 -0.14 6.65
N GLY A 386 -10.04 -0.33 7.97
CA GLY A 386 -9.46 0.69 8.86
C GLY A 386 -10.46 1.62 9.52
N LEU A 387 -11.75 1.41 9.30
CA LEU A 387 -12.86 2.05 9.98
C LEU A 387 -13.60 1.05 10.89
N SER A 388 -14.42 1.56 11.81
CA SER A 388 -15.31 0.80 12.66
C SER A 388 -16.71 1.41 12.64
N PHE A 389 -17.74 0.55 12.75
CA PHE A 389 -19.15 0.93 12.74
C PHE A 389 -19.88 0.22 13.87
N ASP A 390 -20.60 0.95 14.70
CA ASP A 390 -21.33 0.45 15.88
C ASP A 390 -22.85 0.33 15.67
N GLY A 391 -23.33 0.50 14.44
CA GLY A 391 -24.75 0.57 14.10
C GLY A 391 -25.23 1.99 13.84
N GLU A 392 -24.66 2.97 14.52
CA GLU A 392 -25.05 4.38 14.41
C GLU A 392 -23.94 5.23 13.78
N VAL A 393 -22.70 5.09 14.29
CA VAL A 393 -21.62 6.02 14.00
C VAL A 393 -20.40 5.30 13.41
N ILE A 394 -19.82 5.90 12.37
CA ILE A 394 -18.56 5.45 11.79
C ILE A 394 -17.38 6.15 12.48
N ARG A 395 -16.38 5.37 12.91
CA ARG A 395 -15.15 5.85 13.56
C ARG A 395 -13.90 5.31 12.89
N LEU A 396 -12.75 5.89 13.21
CA LEU A 396 -11.46 5.24 12.90
C LEU A 396 -11.26 4.05 13.83
N LYS A 397 -10.75 2.95 13.28
CA LYS A 397 -10.41 1.76 14.05
C LYS A 397 -9.47 2.10 15.23
N ASP A 398 -9.80 1.68 16.45
CA ASP A 398 -9.07 2.02 17.68
C ASP A 398 -7.59 1.64 17.62
N LYS A 399 -7.27 0.52 16.98
CA LYS A 399 -5.91 0.10 16.71
C LYS A 399 -5.12 1.12 15.88
N SER A 400 -5.75 1.86 14.98
CA SER A 400 -5.11 2.91 14.17
C SER A 400 -4.79 4.14 15.02
N ILE A 401 -5.71 4.51 15.91
CA ILE A 401 -5.54 5.60 16.89
C ILE A 401 -4.41 5.24 17.87
N SER A 402 -4.43 4.05 18.44
CA SER A 402 -3.38 3.55 19.34
C SER A 402 -2.00 3.57 18.68
N LYS A 403 -1.89 3.04 17.46
CA LYS A 403 -0.63 3.10 16.67
C LYS A 403 -0.14 4.53 16.45
N TYR A 404 -1.05 5.46 16.20
CA TYR A 404 -0.72 6.88 16.02
C TYR A 404 -0.11 7.47 17.30
N TYR A 405 -0.73 7.26 18.48
CA TYR A 405 -0.20 7.76 19.76
C TYR A 405 1.10 7.06 20.17
N HIS A 406 1.22 5.76 19.93
CA HIS A 406 2.48 5.05 20.13
C HIS A 406 3.62 5.60 19.25
N LYS A 407 3.33 5.87 17.97
CA LYS A 407 4.30 6.49 17.05
C LYS A 407 4.70 7.90 17.52
N MET A 408 3.75 8.68 18.03
CA MET A 408 4.02 10.00 18.63
C MET A 408 4.99 9.86 19.82
N LYS A 409 4.66 9.00 20.80
CA LYS A 409 5.52 8.74 21.98
C LYS A 409 6.93 8.33 21.57
N ARG A 410 7.07 7.32 20.71
CA ARG A 410 8.37 6.84 20.22
C ARG A 410 9.17 7.92 19.49
N THR A 411 8.50 8.75 18.68
CA THR A 411 9.18 9.82 17.95
C THR A 411 9.71 10.90 18.89
N ILE A 412 8.93 11.29 19.90
CA ILE A 412 9.35 12.30 20.88
C ILE A 412 10.53 11.74 21.69
N ASN A 413 10.42 10.52 22.22
CA ASN A 413 11.50 9.89 22.99
C ASN A 413 12.81 9.78 22.18
N ALA A 414 12.74 9.36 20.91
CA ALA A 414 13.91 9.28 20.04
C ALA A 414 14.56 10.65 19.79
N LYS A 415 13.74 11.71 19.63
CA LYS A 415 14.26 13.08 19.47
C LYS A 415 14.82 13.65 20.76
N THR A 416 14.24 13.32 21.91
CA THR A 416 14.77 13.67 23.23
C THR A 416 16.15 13.05 23.44
N HIS A 417 16.27 11.75 23.18
CA HIS A 417 17.56 11.05 23.31
C HIS A 417 18.62 11.61 22.34
N TYR A 418 18.21 11.94 21.10
CA TYR A 418 19.12 12.58 20.14
C TYR A 418 19.57 13.99 20.62
N ALA A 419 18.66 14.78 21.18
CA ALA A 419 18.98 16.11 21.71
C ALA A 419 19.99 16.01 22.88
N ILE A 420 19.80 15.05 23.79
CA ILE A 420 20.74 14.80 24.90
C ILE A 420 22.14 14.44 24.39
N LYS A 421 22.23 13.55 23.39
CA LYS A 421 23.52 13.15 22.79
C LYS A 421 24.23 14.26 22.01
N LYS A 422 23.53 15.31 21.62
CA LYS A 422 24.02 16.42 20.81
C LYS A 422 24.15 17.74 21.60
N THR A 423 24.13 17.70 22.92
CA THR A 423 24.24 18.90 23.76
C THR A 423 25.47 19.72 23.41
N ASP A 424 26.59 19.09 23.05
CA ASP A 424 27.88 19.77 22.77
C ASP A 424 27.88 20.53 21.42
N LYS A 425 27.10 20.05 20.42
CA LYS A 425 27.19 20.57 19.04
C LYS A 425 26.00 21.43 18.61
N THR A 426 24.83 21.26 19.23
CA THR A 426 23.59 21.93 18.82
C THR A 426 22.79 22.50 19.99
N GLY A 427 23.41 22.63 21.17
CA GLY A 427 22.73 23.11 22.38
C GLY A 427 21.56 22.23 22.85
N GLY A 428 21.48 20.96 22.40
CA GLY A 428 20.44 20.03 22.87
C GLY A 428 19.02 20.44 22.57
N VAL A 429 18.73 20.92 21.37
CA VAL A 429 17.42 21.48 21.01
C VAL A 429 16.43 20.41 20.56
N LEU A 430 15.24 20.42 21.15
CA LEU A 430 14.09 19.65 20.66
C LEU A 430 13.39 20.41 19.52
N PHE A 431 13.42 19.89 18.31
CA PHE A 431 12.77 20.51 17.14
C PHE A 431 11.24 20.39 17.18
N VAL A 432 10.59 21.19 18.03
CA VAL A 432 9.14 21.17 18.30
C VAL A 432 8.33 21.38 17.03
N ARG A 433 8.73 22.30 16.13
CA ARG A 433 8.02 22.59 14.87
C ARG A 433 7.86 21.33 13.99
N GLN A 434 8.86 20.44 13.98
CA GLN A 434 8.77 19.17 13.25
C GLN A 434 7.76 18.20 13.90
N LEU A 435 7.68 18.18 15.24
CA LEU A 435 6.69 17.38 15.98
C LEU A 435 5.28 17.90 15.73
N LEU A 436 5.06 19.21 15.78
CA LEU A 436 3.78 19.85 15.47
C LEU A 436 3.34 19.53 14.03
N ARG A 437 4.22 19.68 13.03
CA ARG A 437 3.91 19.31 11.65
C ARG A 437 3.55 17.83 11.50
N ARG A 438 4.19 16.94 12.24
CA ARG A 438 3.96 15.50 12.13
C ARG A 438 2.70 15.03 12.84
N PHE A 439 2.33 15.64 13.99
CA PHE A 439 1.32 15.11 14.89
C PHE A 439 0.16 16.09 15.17
N THR A 440 -0.01 17.13 14.37
CA THR A 440 -1.16 18.05 14.50
C THR A 440 -1.78 18.37 13.14
N PRO A 441 -2.95 19.02 13.13
CA PRO A 441 -3.58 19.52 11.90
C PRO A 441 -2.70 20.48 11.08
N ILE A 442 -1.69 21.13 11.67
CA ILE A 442 -0.77 22.05 10.97
C ILE A 442 -0.09 21.35 9.78
N GLY A 443 0.29 20.06 9.91
CA GLY A 443 0.90 19.31 8.81
C GLY A 443 -0.09 18.53 7.95
N SER A 444 -1.40 18.72 8.12
CA SER A 444 -2.41 17.99 7.35
C SER A 444 -2.62 18.55 5.95
N LYS A 445 -2.37 19.84 5.72
CA LYS A 445 -2.49 20.45 4.40
C LYS A 445 -1.35 19.95 3.49
N ARG A 446 -1.72 19.48 2.29
CA ARG A 446 -0.74 19.14 1.25
C ARG A 446 -0.31 20.41 0.54
N HIS A 447 0.98 20.66 0.49
CA HIS A 447 1.58 21.80 -0.23
C HIS A 447 2.55 21.28 -1.28
N LEU A 448 2.82 22.09 -2.30
CA LEU A 448 3.84 21.81 -3.30
C LEU A 448 5.21 21.80 -2.63
N ILE A 449 6.06 20.87 -3.07
CA ILE A 449 7.43 20.77 -2.58
C ILE A 449 8.31 21.59 -3.52
N PHE A 450 8.97 22.59 -2.97
CA PHE A 450 10.00 23.36 -3.65
C PHE A 450 11.38 22.81 -3.27
N ARG A 451 12.28 22.74 -4.21
CA ARG A 451 13.68 22.37 -3.98
C ARG A 451 14.59 23.51 -4.44
N ARG A 452 15.70 23.70 -3.73
CA ARG A 452 16.74 24.62 -4.16
C ARG A 452 17.33 24.20 -5.49
N SER A 453 17.56 25.16 -6.36
CA SER A 453 18.31 24.94 -7.61
C SER A 453 19.71 24.42 -7.28
N ARG A 454 20.24 23.55 -8.15
CA ARG A 454 21.62 23.08 -8.04
C ARG A 454 22.62 24.11 -8.58
N PHE A 455 22.15 24.95 -9.52
CA PHE A 455 22.95 25.95 -10.21
C PHE A 455 22.99 27.27 -9.43
N ASP A 456 21.86 27.68 -8.89
CA ASP A 456 21.75 28.86 -8.05
C ASP A 456 21.05 28.51 -6.73
N LYS A 457 21.83 28.57 -5.64
CA LYS A 457 21.33 28.23 -4.30
C LYS A 457 20.32 29.24 -3.75
N SER A 458 20.18 30.41 -4.33
CA SER A 458 19.16 31.40 -3.96
C SER A 458 17.79 31.05 -4.55
N GLN A 459 17.75 30.34 -5.67
CA GLN A 459 16.53 29.99 -6.39
C GLN A 459 15.91 28.67 -5.93
N PHE A 460 14.58 28.64 -5.87
CA PHE A 460 13.79 27.46 -5.59
C PHE A 460 12.88 27.14 -6.77
N TYR A 461 12.92 25.92 -7.25
CA TYR A 461 12.01 25.44 -8.28
C TYR A 461 10.89 24.56 -7.72
N ASN A 462 9.72 24.65 -8.32
CA ASN A 462 8.58 23.81 -7.98
C ASN A 462 8.79 22.40 -8.56
N THR A 463 8.75 21.38 -7.71
CA THR A 463 8.93 19.99 -8.15
C THR A 463 7.67 19.36 -8.75
N GLY A 464 6.54 20.08 -8.78
CA GLY A 464 5.23 19.52 -9.16
C GLY A 464 4.66 18.47 -8.17
N VAL A 465 5.44 18.10 -7.17
CA VAL A 465 5.06 17.06 -6.20
C VAL A 465 4.43 17.69 -4.97
N LYS A 466 3.25 17.19 -4.58
CA LYS A 466 2.61 17.60 -3.31
C LYS A 466 3.12 16.75 -2.14
N SER A 467 3.24 17.38 -0.99
CA SER A 467 3.56 16.67 0.26
C SER A 467 2.49 15.63 0.61
N TYR A 468 2.88 14.55 1.28
CA TYR A 468 1.94 13.47 1.66
C TYR A 468 0.97 13.85 2.79
N GLY A 469 1.22 14.94 3.50
CA GLY A 469 0.48 15.29 4.71
C GLY A 469 0.87 14.36 5.89
N ASN A 470 -0.07 14.17 6.83
CA ASN A 470 0.12 13.32 8.01
C ASN A 470 -1.16 12.52 8.34
N PHE A 471 -1.21 11.89 9.51
CA PHE A 471 -2.39 11.12 9.95
C PHE A 471 -3.68 11.97 9.99
N TRP A 472 -3.57 13.26 10.29
CA TRP A 472 -4.71 14.20 10.26
C TRP A 472 -5.27 14.42 8.86
N THR A 473 -4.44 14.30 7.82
CA THR A 473 -4.93 14.34 6.42
C THR A 473 -5.90 13.20 6.16
N TYR A 474 -5.55 12.00 6.64
CA TYR A 474 -6.40 10.82 6.53
C TYR A 474 -7.66 10.96 7.41
N ALA A 475 -7.51 11.34 8.68
CA ALA A 475 -8.64 11.49 9.60
C ALA A 475 -9.65 12.54 9.14
N LYS A 476 -9.19 13.73 8.68
CA LYS A 476 -10.05 14.76 8.11
C LYS A 476 -10.78 14.28 6.85
N LYS A 477 -10.07 13.56 5.97
CA LYS A 477 -10.68 12.98 4.78
C LYS A 477 -11.74 11.96 5.17
N ALA A 478 -11.47 11.11 6.17
CA ALA A 478 -12.43 10.13 6.67
C ALA A 478 -13.67 10.80 7.30
N ALA A 479 -13.48 11.82 8.13
CA ALA A 479 -14.58 12.59 8.73
C ALA A 479 -15.49 13.24 7.68
N LEU A 480 -14.88 13.79 6.61
CA LEU A 480 -15.62 14.43 5.51
C LEU A 480 -16.40 13.37 4.68
N ILE A 481 -15.73 12.30 4.24
CA ILE A 481 -16.36 11.27 3.39
C ILE A 481 -17.49 10.56 4.14
N CYS A 482 -17.25 10.19 5.41
CA CYS A 482 -18.23 9.47 6.22
C CYS A 482 -19.27 10.42 6.87
N ALA A 483 -19.19 11.73 6.65
CA ALA A 483 -20.01 12.73 7.33
C ALA A 483 -20.10 12.48 8.86
N SER A 484 -18.98 12.03 9.49
CA SER A 484 -18.95 11.60 10.88
C SER A 484 -18.11 12.51 11.77
N PRO A 485 -18.75 13.35 12.62
CA PRO A 485 -18.05 14.17 13.63
C PRO A 485 -17.30 13.33 14.66
N ALA A 486 -17.73 12.08 14.90
CA ALA A 486 -17.11 11.17 15.85
C ALA A 486 -15.64 10.89 15.53
N ILE A 487 -15.26 10.83 14.25
CA ILE A 487 -13.86 10.69 13.82
C ILE A 487 -13.00 11.86 14.32
N SER A 488 -13.51 13.09 14.21
CA SER A 488 -12.81 14.28 14.71
C SER A 488 -12.73 14.26 16.24
N ASN A 489 -13.78 13.79 16.90
CA ASN A 489 -13.86 13.70 18.37
C ASN A 489 -12.82 12.70 18.93
N GLN A 490 -12.51 11.60 18.23
CA GLN A 490 -11.46 10.67 18.63
C GLN A 490 -10.08 11.35 18.77
N LEU A 491 -9.85 12.48 18.11
CA LEU A 491 -8.59 13.19 18.13
C LEU A 491 -8.62 14.49 18.97
N LYS A 492 -9.73 14.82 19.65
CA LYS A 492 -9.84 16.04 20.50
C LYS A 492 -8.71 16.13 21.54
N ARG A 493 -8.35 15.02 22.18
CA ARG A 493 -7.29 14.97 23.21
C ARG A 493 -5.86 15.02 22.64
N ASN A 494 -5.69 15.06 21.32
CA ASN A 494 -4.35 15.03 20.71
C ASN A 494 -3.47 16.22 21.12
N LYS A 495 -4.03 17.44 21.14
CA LYS A 495 -3.28 18.66 21.45
C LYS A 495 -2.72 18.65 22.88
N PRO A 496 -3.53 18.42 23.93
CA PRO A 496 -3.01 18.35 25.30
C PRO A 496 -2.00 17.19 25.50
N ILE A 497 -2.26 16.01 24.95
CA ILE A 497 -1.33 14.86 25.05
C ILE A 497 0.02 15.20 24.42
N LEU A 498 0.04 15.79 23.23
CA LEU A 498 1.28 16.18 22.55
C LEU A 498 2.03 17.26 23.35
N ARG A 499 1.31 18.28 23.85
CA ARG A 499 1.89 19.37 24.67
C ARG A 499 2.55 18.83 25.94
N ALA A 500 1.85 17.99 26.69
CA ALA A 500 2.38 17.39 27.92
C ALA A 500 3.66 16.56 27.64
N ARG A 501 3.67 15.77 26.55
CA ARG A 501 4.86 15.00 26.15
C ARG A 501 6.04 15.87 25.71
N ILE A 502 5.78 16.98 25.02
CA ILE A 502 6.83 17.95 24.62
C ILE A 502 7.40 18.63 25.85
N LEU A 503 6.57 19.04 26.81
CA LEU A 503 7.02 19.66 28.07
C LEU A 503 7.90 18.69 28.87
N LYS A 504 7.45 17.42 29.03
CA LYS A 504 8.25 16.38 29.68
C LYS A 504 9.59 16.17 28.97
N ALA A 505 9.61 16.14 27.64
CA ALA A 505 10.84 15.98 26.86
C ALA A 505 11.81 17.16 27.05
N LYS A 506 11.29 18.39 27.07
CA LYS A 506 12.10 19.60 27.34
C LYS A 506 12.72 19.55 28.74
N ARG A 507 11.94 19.16 29.76
CA ARG A 507 12.44 19.01 31.14
C ARG A 507 13.59 18.00 31.20
N ILE A 508 13.42 16.80 30.61
CA ILE A 508 14.48 15.78 30.59
C ILE A 508 15.75 16.28 29.89
N ILE A 509 15.61 17.07 28.82
CA ILE A 509 16.77 17.65 28.12
C ILE A 509 17.46 18.70 28.99
N SER A 510 16.70 19.57 29.70
CA SER A 510 17.25 20.53 30.62
C SER A 510 18.03 19.87 31.77
N GLU A 511 17.38 18.93 32.45
CA GLU A 511 18.01 18.15 33.54
C GLU A 511 19.30 17.42 33.10
N ALA A 512 19.33 16.91 31.86
CA ALA A 512 20.53 16.28 31.31
C ALA A 512 21.65 17.29 31.02
N ARG A 513 21.28 18.51 30.59
CA ARG A 513 22.21 19.61 30.35
C ARG A 513 22.83 20.11 31.67
N ASP A 514 21.97 20.31 32.67
CA ASP A 514 22.40 20.79 33.98
C ASP A 514 23.34 19.78 34.67
N ARG A 515 23.02 18.48 34.63
CA ARG A 515 23.91 17.42 35.11
C ARG A 515 25.27 17.43 34.40
N LYS A 516 25.31 17.68 33.10
CA LYS A 516 26.54 17.72 32.34
C LYS A 516 27.38 18.96 32.73
N ARG A 517 26.77 20.14 32.86
CA ARG A 517 27.41 21.36 33.31
C ARG A 517 28.02 21.19 34.72
N LEU A 518 27.26 20.56 35.62
CA LEU A 518 27.76 20.27 36.97
C LEU A 518 28.97 19.31 36.94
N ALA A 519 28.90 18.26 36.11
CA ALA A 519 30.01 17.33 35.95
C ALA A 519 31.27 18.00 35.35
N GLU A 520 31.11 18.94 34.41
CA GLU A 520 32.22 19.73 33.84
C GLU A 520 32.78 20.72 34.86
N PHE A 521 31.92 21.37 35.66
CA PHE A 521 32.36 22.24 36.76
C PHE A 521 33.18 21.48 37.80
N LEU A 522 32.68 20.32 38.25
CA LEU A 522 33.39 19.47 39.21
C LEU A 522 34.72 18.94 38.67
N LYS A 523 34.83 18.76 37.36
CA LYS A 523 36.06 18.23 36.74
C LYS A 523 37.11 19.31 36.44
N TYR A 524 36.69 20.51 36.05
CA TYR A 524 37.57 21.53 35.50
C TYR A 524 37.56 22.87 36.26
N GLY A 525 36.70 23.04 37.27
CA GLY A 525 36.54 24.31 38.01
C GLY A 525 36.01 25.47 37.18
N LYS A 526 35.57 25.22 35.91
CA LYS A 526 35.07 26.23 34.98
C LYS A 526 33.78 25.73 34.30
N ILE A 527 32.80 26.62 34.13
CA ILE A 527 31.63 26.37 33.31
C ILE A 527 31.89 26.95 31.91
N TYR A 528 32.01 26.12 30.91
CA TYR A 528 32.02 26.57 29.51
C TYR A 528 30.58 26.83 29.06
N HIS A 529 30.29 28.04 28.57
CA HIS A 529 28.99 28.50 28.10
C HIS A 529 28.56 27.88 26.75
#